data_d2ae935e731e5ecfb8554bd533bfe847
#
_entry.id   d2ae935e731e5ecfb8554bd533bfe847
#
_cell.length_a   1.000
_cell.length_b   1.000
_cell.length_c   1.000
_cell.angle_alpha   90.00
_cell.angle_beta   90.00
_cell.angle_gamma   90.00
#
_symmetry.space_group_name_H-M   'P 1'
#
loop_
_entity.id
_entity.type
_entity.pdbx_description
1 polymer ?
#
loop_
_entity_poly.entity_id
_entity_poly.type
_entity_poly.pdbx_seq_one_letter_code
_entity_poly.pdbx_strand_id
1 'polypeptide(L)'
;MENPKSSSSLKAVVAILAILLVGSLVYIFKITSDAEVVKTELDTTLTEKESVMKDLQELKMTYDAAISENTSMSDELILERDKVVALMTDLSKSKGDVASLSKYKTQFNALQGKMKVLMADNESLKKANTTLTSQRDSTAVVLGESKKYNEALAGQNEELTKVVEKAAKLTVLNTRGSAFKLKSSGKEISTDKASRADVLRISYTIAENQVAQSGTKAYYVQVIDSKNNVIGDKKTENFGDNSLTYSFISNINYENKTVDVTESVRGKDFPKGTYY
;
A
#
# COMPACT_ATOMS: atom_id res chain seq x y z
N MET A 1 88.97 96.78 -28.76
CA MET A 1 87.67 96.42 -29.33
C MET A 1 87.46 94.89 -29.16
N GLU A 2 86.85 94.55 -28.07
CA GLU A 2 86.60 93.13 -27.75
C GLU A 2 85.27 92.71 -28.36
N ASN A 3 85.27 91.60 -29.02
CA ASN A 3 84.16 91.00 -29.67
C ASN A 3 83.55 89.99 -28.69
N PRO A 4 82.29 90.07 -28.32
CA PRO A 4 81.70 89.06 -27.47
C PRO A 4 81.27 87.86 -28.30
N LYS A 5 82.07 86.80 -28.25
CA LYS A 5 81.70 85.50 -28.75
C LYS A 5 80.90 84.73 -27.65
N SER A 6 79.83 84.14 -28.08
CA SER A 6 79.19 83.04 -27.42
C SER A 6 77.90 83.34 -26.66
N SER A 7 76.81 83.64 -27.36
CA SER A 7 75.43 83.47 -26.84
C SER A 7 74.70 82.25 -27.39
N SER A 8 75.27 81.53 -28.41
CA SER A 8 74.58 80.38 -29.05
C SER A 8 74.68 79.10 -28.28
N SER A 9 75.82 78.83 -27.60
CA SER A 9 75.98 77.64 -26.75
C SER A 9 75.12 77.68 -25.51
N LEU A 10 75.01 78.88 -24.90
CA LEU A 10 74.11 79.04 -23.73
C LEU A 10 72.64 78.88 -24.10
N LYS A 11 72.21 79.33 -25.24
CA LYS A 11 70.81 79.13 -25.76
C LYS A 11 70.57 77.70 -26.08
N ALA A 12 71.50 76.93 -26.62
CA ALA A 12 71.35 75.49 -26.88
C ALA A 12 71.24 74.67 -25.59
N VAL A 13 72.04 75.01 -24.53
CA VAL A 13 71.92 74.36 -23.22
C VAL A 13 70.60 74.70 -22.54
N VAL A 14 70.11 75.91 -22.60
CA VAL A 14 68.82 76.33 -22.08
C VAL A 14 67.66 75.60 -22.84
N ALA A 15 67.78 75.49 -24.17
CA ALA A 15 66.78 74.73 -24.96
C ALA A 15 66.72 73.21 -24.60
N ILE A 16 67.92 72.61 -24.39
CA ILE A 16 68.00 71.21 -23.94
C ILE A 16 67.43 71.04 -22.53
N LEU A 17 67.74 71.92 -21.61
CA LEU A 17 67.18 71.92 -20.29
C LEU A 17 65.64 72.12 -20.27
N ALA A 18 65.15 73.01 -21.15
CA ALA A 18 63.71 73.23 -21.30
C ALA A 18 62.97 71.94 -21.81
N ILE A 19 63.57 71.27 -22.82
CA ILE A 19 63.06 70.02 -23.34
C ILE A 19 63.03 68.89 -22.27
N LEU A 20 64.09 68.76 -21.48
CA LEU A 20 64.21 67.84 -20.38
C LEU A 20 63.17 68.14 -19.29
N LEU A 21 62.97 69.46 -18.99
CA LEU A 21 61.95 69.84 -18.01
C LEU A 21 60.52 69.57 -18.46
N VAL A 22 60.20 69.86 -19.72
CA VAL A 22 58.90 69.50 -20.34
C VAL A 22 58.72 67.97 -20.36
N GLY A 23 59.78 67.24 -20.76
CA GLY A 23 59.73 65.76 -20.76
C GLY A 23 59.51 65.19 -19.35
N SER A 24 60.14 65.76 -18.30
CA SER A 24 59.93 65.35 -16.92
C SER A 24 58.53 65.70 -16.40
N LEU A 25 57.97 66.85 -16.78
CA LEU A 25 56.62 67.25 -16.40
C LEU A 25 55.58 66.33 -17.05
N VAL A 26 55.75 66.00 -18.32
CA VAL A 26 54.87 65.01 -19.02
C VAL A 26 54.99 63.65 -18.38
N TYR A 27 56.18 63.21 -18.01
CA TYR A 27 56.40 61.91 -17.33
C TYR A 27 55.80 61.93 -15.93
N ILE A 28 55.94 62.99 -15.15
CA ILE A 28 55.30 63.14 -13.84
C ILE A 28 53.76 63.11 -13.97
N PHE A 29 53.23 63.87 -14.95
CA PHE A 29 51.80 63.92 -15.20
C PHE A 29 51.25 62.53 -15.58
N LYS A 30 51.99 61.79 -16.43
CA LYS A 30 51.61 60.41 -16.78
C LYS A 30 51.64 59.48 -15.58
N ILE A 31 52.70 59.51 -14.75
CA ILE A 31 52.79 58.69 -13.53
C ILE A 31 51.65 58.99 -12.55
N THR A 32 51.34 60.27 -12.33
CA THR A 32 50.28 60.68 -11.41
C THR A 32 48.92 60.28 -11.95
N SER A 33 48.67 60.42 -13.26
CA SER A 33 47.42 59.94 -13.89
C SER A 33 47.31 58.43 -13.83
N ASP A 34 48.36 57.68 -14.16
CA ASP A 34 48.37 56.23 -14.07
C ASP A 34 48.17 55.73 -12.61
N ALA A 35 48.77 56.42 -11.64
CA ALA A 35 48.61 56.12 -10.21
C ALA A 35 47.20 56.40 -9.71
N GLU A 36 46.50 57.43 -10.21
CA GLU A 36 45.14 57.76 -9.87
C GLU A 36 44.14 56.71 -10.44
N VAL A 37 44.41 56.30 -11.68
CA VAL A 37 43.64 55.20 -12.30
C VAL A 37 43.79 53.87 -11.50
N VAL A 38 45.02 53.48 -11.19
CA VAL A 38 45.31 52.27 -10.39
C VAL A 38 44.67 52.34 -9.00
N LYS A 39 44.74 53.55 -8.36
CA LYS A 39 44.07 53.73 -7.05
C LYS A 39 42.56 53.58 -7.13
N THR A 40 41.95 54.18 -8.16
CA THR A 40 40.50 54.08 -8.39
C THR A 40 40.09 52.62 -8.70
N GLU A 41 40.84 51.88 -9.52
CA GLU A 41 40.64 50.45 -9.79
C GLU A 41 40.78 49.61 -8.52
N LEU A 42 41.75 49.90 -7.66
CA LEU A 42 41.97 49.20 -6.41
C LEU A 42 40.80 49.42 -5.45
N ASP A 43 40.36 50.67 -5.26
CA ASP A 43 39.25 51.03 -4.38
C ASP A 43 37.92 50.37 -4.88
N THR A 44 37.69 50.37 -6.19
CA THR A 44 36.54 49.71 -6.80
C THR A 44 36.59 48.20 -6.56
N THR A 45 37.74 47.57 -6.77
CA THR A 45 37.94 46.14 -6.58
C THR A 45 37.78 45.72 -5.11
N LEU A 46 38.27 46.55 -4.16
CA LEU A 46 38.05 46.31 -2.73
C LEU A 46 36.57 46.38 -2.34
N THR A 47 35.86 47.42 -2.83
CA THR A 47 34.41 47.55 -2.60
C THR A 47 33.63 46.39 -3.16
N GLU A 48 33.97 45.94 -4.36
CA GLU A 48 33.33 44.77 -4.98
C GLU A 48 33.67 43.48 -4.22
N LYS A 49 34.89 43.30 -3.71
CA LYS A 49 35.29 42.19 -2.85
C LYS A 49 34.45 42.12 -1.57
N GLU A 50 34.25 43.27 -0.90
CA GLU A 50 33.39 43.37 0.29
C GLU A 50 31.95 43.02 -0.02
N SER A 51 31.41 43.49 -1.16
CA SER A 51 30.05 43.16 -1.61
C SER A 51 29.87 41.66 -1.81
N VAL A 52 30.79 41.01 -2.54
CA VAL A 52 30.74 39.56 -2.76
C VAL A 52 30.88 38.76 -1.46
N MET A 53 31.71 39.25 -0.52
CA MET A 53 31.86 38.61 0.79
C MET A 53 30.55 38.68 1.58
N LYS A 54 29.85 39.82 1.55
CA LYS A 54 28.56 40.01 2.19
C LYS A 54 27.51 39.09 1.57
N ASP A 55 27.43 39.00 0.24
CA ASP A 55 26.50 38.14 -0.48
C ASP A 55 26.75 36.67 -0.16
N LEU A 56 28.02 36.23 -0.04
CA LEU A 56 28.38 34.88 0.39
C LEU A 56 27.96 34.60 1.84
N GLN A 57 28.05 35.59 2.71
CA GLN A 57 27.64 35.45 4.10
C GLN A 57 26.13 35.32 4.22
N GLU A 58 25.35 36.07 3.46
CA GLU A 58 23.90 35.95 3.36
C GLU A 58 23.49 34.59 2.78
N LEU A 59 24.19 34.13 1.75
CA LEU A 59 23.95 32.80 1.16
C LEU A 59 24.23 31.67 2.18
N LYS A 60 25.35 31.79 2.95
CA LYS A 60 25.65 30.84 4.03
C LYS A 60 24.52 30.79 5.07
N MET A 61 24.05 31.97 5.52
CA MET A 61 22.92 32.01 6.48
C MET A 61 21.66 31.36 5.94
N THR A 62 21.38 31.52 4.65
CA THR A 62 20.25 30.89 3.99
C THR A 62 20.38 29.34 3.98
N TYR A 63 21.59 28.83 3.71
CA TYR A 63 21.86 27.39 3.82
C TYR A 63 21.73 26.90 5.26
N ASP A 64 22.27 27.60 6.24
CA ASP A 64 22.16 27.22 7.66
C ASP A 64 20.71 27.21 8.14
N ALA A 65 19.89 28.16 7.72
CA ALA A 65 18.45 28.16 7.99
C ALA A 65 17.74 26.94 7.36
N ALA A 66 18.02 26.68 6.07
CA ALA A 66 17.45 25.52 5.37
C ALA A 66 17.85 24.17 5.98
N ILE A 67 19.09 24.04 6.45
CA ILE A 67 19.58 22.85 7.16
C ILE A 67 18.84 22.67 8.48
N SER A 68 18.57 23.75 9.22
CA SER A 68 17.87 23.66 10.51
C SER A 68 16.39 23.25 10.37
N GLU A 69 15.77 23.61 9.25
CA GLU A 69 14.36 23.30 8.96
C GLU A 69 14.15 21.91 8.36
N ASN A 70 15.22 21.27 7.88
CA ASN A 70 15.08 20.08 7.03
C ASN A 70 16.07 18.96 7.32
N THR A 71 15.55 17.86 7.84
CA THR A 71 16.36 16.69 8.17
C THR A 71 16.63 15.76 6.98
N SER A 72 15.79 15.79 5.93
CA SER A 72 15.88 14.83 4.82
C SER A 72 16.83 15.21 3.68
N MET A 73 17.19 16.51 3.57
CA MET A 73 18.16 17.01 2.57
C MET A 73 19.39 17.65 3.23
N SER A 74 19.60 17.41 4.52
CA SER A 74 20.66 18.06 5.29
C SER A 74 22.05 17.81 4.71
N ASP A 75 22.35 16.62 4.23
CA ASP A 75 23.68 16.27 3.71
C ASP A 75 24.04 17.02 2.44
N GLU A 76 23.12 17.15 1.48
CA GLU A 76 23.33 17.97 0.27
C GLU A 76 23.46 19.46 0.59
N LEU A 77 22.61 19.97 1.48
CA LEU A 77 22.66 21.37 1.92
C LEU A 77 23.96 21.67 2.68
N ILE A 78 24.43 20.76 3.52
CA ILE A 78 25.71 20.87 4.23
C ILE A 78 26.88 20.92 3.23
N LEU A 79 26.89 20.03 2.24
CA LEU A 79 27.93 19.98 1.22
C LEU A 79 27.99 21.28 0.43
N GLU A 80 26.87 21.84 0.02
CA GLU A 80 26.84 23.09 -0.73
C GLU A 80 27.18 24.32 0.17
N ARG A 81 26.73 24.32 1.43
CA ARG A 81 27.15 25.34 2.41
C ARG A 81 28.67 25.33 2.63
N ASP A 82 29.28 24.14 2.72
CA ASP A 82 30.74 24.03 2.93
C ASP A 82 31.51 24.58 1.73
N LYS A 83 30.98 24.49 0.51
CA LYS A 83 31.53 25.15 -0.67
C LYS A 83 31.46 26.69 -0.54
N VAL A 84 30.36 27.22 0.01
CA VAL A 84 30.23 28.65 0.28
C VAL A 84 31.30 29.09 1.28
N VAL A 85 31.51 28.35 2.36
CA VAL A 85 32.52 28.63 3.39
C VAL A 85 33.94 28.56 2.81
N ALA A 86 34.23 27.58 1.96
CA ALA A 86 35.51 27.50 1.26
C ALA A 86 35.73 28.72 0.35
N LEU A 87 34.70 29.11 -0.42
CA LEU A 87 34.76 30.28 -1.30
C LEU A 87 34.97 31.58 -0.51
N MET A 88 34.33 31.76 0.65
CA MET A 88 34.56 32.88 1.56
C MET A 88 36.03 32.93 2.06
N THR A 89 36.57 31.76 2.42
CA THR A 89 37.94 31.62 2.88
C THR A 89 38.94 31.99 1.78
N ASP A 90 38.71 31.51 0.57
CA ASP A 90 39.57 31.80 -0.59
C ASP A 90 39.48 33.28 -0.99
N LEU A 91 38.30 33.85 -1.01
CA LEU A 91 38.09 35.29 -1.27
C LEU A 91 38.77 36.15 -0.23
N SER A 92 38.74 35.76 1.06
CA SER A 92 39.41 36.51 2.14
C SER A 92 40.92 36.61 1.92
N LYS A 93 41.54 35.51 1.46
CA LYS A 93 42.99 35.43 1.18
C LYS A 93 43.38 36.04 -0.15
N SER A 94 42.46 36.27 -1.06
CA SER A 94 42.73 36.87 -2.38
C SER A 94 43.19 38.29 -2.24
N LYS A 95 44.23 38.68 -3.01
CA LYS A 95 44.74 40.05 -3.06
C LYS A 95 43.83 41.04 -3.81
N GLY A 96 42.69 40.57 -4.33
CA GLY A 96 41.68 41.44 -4.95
C GLY A 96 42.05 41.91 -6.34
N ASP A 97 42.54 41.02 -7.22
CA ASP A 97 42.64 41.34 -8.65
C ASP A 97 41.29 41.11 -9.35
N VAL A 98 41.02 41.87 -10.42
CA VAL A 98 39.75 41.88 -11.16
C VAL A 98 39.41 40.48 -11.73
N ALA A 99 40.41 39.73 -12.19
CA ALA A 99 40.21 38.42 -12.76
C ALA A 99 39.75 37.38 -11.71
N SER A 100 40.39 37.42 -10.53
CA SER A 100 40.01 36.60 -9.38
C SER A 100 38.60 36.93 -8.92
N LEU A 101 38.21 38.19 -8.83
CA LEU A 101 36.90 38.64 -8.39
C LEU A 101 35.78 38.18 -9.36
N SER A 102 36.02 38.24 -10.65
CA SER A 102 35.08 37.70 -11.66
C SER A 102 34.84 36.21 -11.47
N LYS A 103 35.89 35.43 -11.17
CA LYS A 103 35.76 33.99 -10.87
C LYS A 103 34.91 33.75 -9.61
N TYR A 104 35.13 34.52 -8.55
CA TYR A 104 34.35 34.40 -7.32
C TYR A 104 32.89 34.77 -7.52
N LYS A 105 32.57 35.82 -8.29
CA LYS A 105 31.18 36.15 -8.68
C LYS A 105 30.51 35.03 -9.46
N THR A 106 31.22 34.39 -10.40
CA THR A 106 30.70 33.26 -11.16
C THR A 106 30.39 32.08 -10.26
N GLN A 107 31.26 31.73 -9.32
CA GLN A 107 31.05 30.65 -8.37
C GLN A 107 29.92 30.96 -7.39
N PHE A 108 29.80 32.19 -6.91
CA PHE A 108 28.67 32.64 -6.10
C PHE A 108 27.35 32.48 -6.83
N ASN A 109 27.23 32.91 -8.08
CA ASN A 109 26.03 32.78 -8.87
C ASN A 109 25.64 31.30 -9.08
N ALA A 110 26.61 30.41 -9.28
CA ALA A 110 26.39 28.98 -9.39
C ALA A 110 25.84 28.38 -8.08
N LEU A 111 26.45 28.74 -6.93
CA LEU A 111 26.00 28.31 -5.60
C LEU A 111 24.60 28.85 -5.25
N GLN A 112 24.33 30.11 -5.60
CA GLN A 112 22.99 30.70 -5.44
C GLN A 112 21.93 29.99 -6.30
N GLY A 113 22.28 29.66 -7.54
CA GLY A 113 21.43 28.89 -8.44
C GLY A 113 21.12 27.50 -7.86
N LYS A 114 22.14 26.80 -7.36
CA LYS A 114 21.99 25.50 -6.71
C LYS A 114 21.09 25.58 -5.47
N MET A 115 21.26 26.63 -4.65
CA MET A 115 20.40 26.88 -3.49
C MET A 115 18.91 27.00 -3.87
N LYS A 116 18.60 27.77 -4.94
CA LYS A 116 17.21 27.91 -5.42
C LYS A 116 16.60 26.59 -5.84
N VAL A 117 17.37 25.76 -6.54
CA VAL A 117 16.92 24.41 -6.94
C VAL A 117 16.65 23.54 -5.71
N LEU A 118 17.61 23.47 -4.77
CA LEU A 118 17.47 22.68 -3.56
C LEU A 118 16.26 23.11 -2.70
N MET A 119 16.00 24.41 -2.59
CA MET A 119 14.82 24.92 -1.88
C MET A 119 13.51 24.54 -2.60
N ALA A 120 13.48 24.61 -3.93
CA ALA A 120 12.30 24.20 -4.70
C ALA A 120 12.01 22.69 -4.56
N ASP A 121 13.05 21.87 -4.64
CA ASP A 121 12.96 20.42 -4.44
C ASP A 121 12.48 20.08 -3.04
N ASN A 122 13.01 20.78 -2.04
CA ASN A 122 12.60 20.64 -0.64
C ASN A 122 11.10 20.95 -0.44
N GLU A 123 10.63 22.08 -0.96
CA GLU A 123 9.22 22.44 -0.87
C GLU A 123 8.31 21.41 -1.58
N SER A 124 8.77 20.90 -2.73
CA SER A 124 8.09 19.84 -3.46
C SER A 124 8.01 18.54 -2.65
N LEU A 125 9.14 18.12 -2.06
CA LEU A 125 9.21 16.94 -1.21
C LEU A 125 8.34 17.08 0.04
N LYS A 126 8.32 18.26 0.67
CA LYS A 126 7.47 18.54 1.83
C LYS A 126 5.99 18.42 1.49
N LYS A 127 5.57 18.97 0.35
CA LYS A 127 4.19 18.82 -0.15
C LYS A 127 3.84 17.37 -0.46
N ALA A 128 4.74 16.66 -1.15
CA ALA A 128 4.55 15.25 -1.45
C ALA A 128 4.44 14.40 -0.18
N ASN A 129 5.30 14.63 0.81
CA ASN A 129 5.26 13.95 2.11
C ASN A 129 3.94 14.20 2.86
N THR A 130 3.46 15.45 2.87
CA THR A 130 2.18 15.79 3.50
C THR A 130 1.02 15.06 2.80
N THR A 131 1.02 15.07 1.47
CA THR A 131 -0.01 14.38 0.66
C THR A 131 0.02 12.86 0.90
N LEU A 132 1.22 12.25 0.84
CA LEU A 132 1.39 10.81 1.07
C LEU A 132 0.98 10.41 2.48
N THR A 133 1.31 11.22 3.50
CA THR A 133 0.89 10.98 4.87
C THR A 133 -0.64 10.99 4.99
N SER A 134 -1.31 12.00 4.41
CA SER A 134 -2.77 12.07 4.40
C SER A 134 -3.41 10.89 3.66
N GLN A 135 -2.85 10.49 2.51
CA GLN A 135 -3.33 9.32 1.76
C GLN A 135 -3.14 8.02 2.55
N ARG A 136 -1.98 7.84 3.19
CA ARG A 136 -1.71 6.68 4.05
C ARG A 136 -2.73 6.59 5.18
N ASP A 137 -2.97 7.69 5.88
CA ASP A 137 -3.87 7.72 7.03
C ASP A 137 -5.32 7.48 6.60
N SER A 138 -5.76 8.08 5.50
CA SER A 138 -7.08 7.82 4.89
C SER A 138 -7.22 6.34 4.48
N THR A 139 -6.20 5.78 3.83
CA THR A 139 -6.21 4.36 3.42
C THR A 139 -6.26 3.43 4.62
N ALA A 140 -5.56 3.76 5.71
CA ALA A 140 -5.58 2.97 6.94
C ALA A 140 -6.98 2.95 7.59
N VAL A 141 -7.69 4.08 7.59
CA VAL A 141 -9.07 4.17 8.07
C VAL A 141 -10.01 3.30 7.21
N VAL A 142 -9.97 3.48 5.89
CA VAL A 142 -10.81 2.70 4.96
C VAL A 142 -10.52 1.20 5.07
N LEU A 143 -9.26 0.81 5.21
CA LEU A 143 -8.87 -0.59 5.41
C LEU A 143 -9.44 -1.14 6.73
N GLY A 144 -9.40 -0.34 7.81
CA GLY A 144 -9.98 -0.72 9.10
C GLY A 144 -11.48 -0.92 9.04
N GLU A 145 -12.20 -0.03 8.37
CA GLU A 145 -13.65 -0.16 8.14
C GLU A 145 -14.00 -1.35 7.26
N SER A 146 -13.23 -1.55 6.17
CA SER A 146 -13.43 -2.70 5.29
C SER A 146 -13.22 -4.04 6.01
N LYS A 147 -12.21 -4.15 6.88
CA LYS A 147 -12.00 -5.34 7.69
C LYS A 147 -13.18 -5.61 8.62
N LYS A 148 -13.66 -4.60 9.35
CA LYS A 148 -14.84 -4.73 10.23
C LYS A 148 -16.08 -5.18 9.46
N TYR A 149 -16.29 -4.60 8.27
CA TYR A 149 -17.42 -4.98 7.41
C TYR A 149 -17.30 -6.44 6.93
N ASN A 150 -16.10 -6.86 6.50
CA ASN A 150 -15.86 -8.24 6.08
C ASN A 150 -16.05 -9.25 7.24
N GLU A 151 -15.60 -8.91 8.45
CA GLU A 151 -15.83 -9.74 9.64
C GLU A 151 -17.34 -9.86 9.96
N ALA A 152 -18.07 -8.76 9.89
CA ALA A 152 -19.53 -8.77 10.08
C ALA A 152 -20.24 -9.60 9.02
N LEU A 153 -19.86 -9.48 7.74
CA LEU A 153 -20.39 -10.29 6.65
C LEU A 153 -20.07 -11.78 6.83
N ALA A 154 -18.85 -12.11 7.25
CA ALA A 154 -18.47 -13.51 7.52
C ALA A 154 -19.33 -14.09 8.64
N GLY A 155 -19.54 -13.36 9.73
CA GLY A 155 -20.44 -13.78 10.81
C GLY A 155 -21.89 -13.96 10.36
N GLN A 156 -22.43 -13.03 9.58
CA GLN A 156 -23.78 -13.16 9.02
C GLN A 156 -23.91 -14.35 8.08
N ASN A 157 -22.91 -14.59 7.23
CA ASN A 157 -22.89 -15.74 6.33
C ASN A 157 -22.87 -17.07 7.11
N GLU A 158 -22.11 -17.15 8.21
CA GLU A 158 -22.09 -18.33 9.07
C GLU A 158 -23.46 -18.58 9.72
N GLU A 159 -24.08 -17.53 10.26
CA GLU A 159 -25.44 -17.63 10.83
C GLU A 159 -26.46 -18.06 9.79
N LEU A 160 -26.47 -17.42 8.62
CA LEU A 160 -27.36 -17.79 7.52
C LEU A 160 -27.15 -19.23 7.08
N THR A 161 -25.92 -19.69 6.99
CA THR A 161 -25.59 -21.08 6.67
C THR A 161 -26.21 -22.04 7.67
N LYS A 162 -26.08 -21.78 8.97
CA LYS A 162 -26.71 -22.62 10.03
C LYS A 162 -28.22 -22.60 9.94
N VAL A 163 -28.83 -21.46 9.64
CA VAL A 163 -30.28 -21.36 9.45
C VAL A 163 -30.73 -22.15 8.22
N VAL A 164 -30.01 -22.02 7.10
CA VAL A 164 -30.31 -22.77 5.88
C VAL A 164 -30.14 -24.27 6.09
N GLU A 165 -29.09 -24.74 6.73
CA GLU A 165 -28.86 -26.13 7.05
C GLU A 165 -29.98 -26.71 7.93
N LYS A 166 -30.44 -25.96 8.92
CA LYS A 166 -31.56 -26.33 9.78
C LYS A 166 -32.89 -26.39 9.00
N ALA A 167 -33.14 -25.38 8.17
CA ALA A 167 -34.34 -25.30 7.35
C ALA A 167 -34.38 -26.34 6.24
N ALA A 168 -33.21 -26.74 5.71
CA ALA A 168 -33.10 -27.76 4.66
C ALA A 168 -33.35 -29.19 5.12
N LYS A 169 -33.50 -29.44 6.44
CA LYS A 169 -33.81 -30.78 6.95
C LYS A 169 -35.18 -31.22 6.48
N LEU A 170 -35.22 -32.42 5.86
CA LEU A 170 -36.48 -33.00 5.38
C LEU A 170 -37.26 -33.64 6.54
N THR A 171 -38.55 -33.39 6.57
CA THR A 171 -39.47 -33.93 7.58
C THR A 171 -40.22 -35.12 7.05
N VAL A 172 -40.19 -36.21 7.79
CA VAL A 172 -40.99 -37.40 7.52
C VAL A 172 -42.31 -37.32 8.31
N LEU A 173 -43.41 -37.52 7.61
CA LEU A 173 -44.76 -37.46 8.15
C LEU A 173 -45.54 -38.75 7.86
N ASN A 174 -46.64 -38.95 8.53
CA ASN A 174 -47.61 -40.01 8.23
C ASN A 174 -47.03 -41.41 8.16
N THR A 175 -45.98 -41.71 8.96
CA THR A 175 -45.41 -43.06 8.99
C THR A 175 -46.44 -44.09 9.44
N ARG A 176 -46.64 -45.13 8.63
CA ARG A 176 -47.60 -46.24 8.88
C ARG A 176 -46.94 -47.54 8.54
N GLY A 177 -47.19 -48.52 9.36
CA GLY A 177 -46.88 -49.94 9.11
C GLY A 177 -48.18 -50.77 8.84
N SER A 178 -48.09 -51.66 7.88
CA SER A 178 -49.18 -52.59 7.59
C SER A 178 -48.62 -53.98 7.27
N ALA A 179 -49.29 -55.03 7.71
CA ALA A 179 -48.86 -56.41 7.43
C ALA A 179 -49.75 -57.07 6.37
N PHE A 180 -49.14 -57.85 5.50
CA PHE A 180 -49.81 -58.55 4.41
C PHE A 180 -49.39 -60.02 4.36
N LYS A 181 -50.39 -60.86 4.07
CA LYS A 181 -50.19 -62.26 3.69
C LYS A 181 -50.06 -62.34 2.16
N LEU A 182 -49.05 -63.03 1.67
CA LEU A 182 -48.85 -63.27 0.25
C LEU A 182 -49.51 -64.57 -0.16
N LYS A 183 -50.46 -64.53 -1.11
CA LYS A 183 -51.02 -65.72 -1.71
C LYS A 183 -50.09 -66.34 -2.76
N SER A 184 -50.24 -67.61 -3.08
CA SER A 184 -49.46 -68.25 -4.16
C SER A 184 -49.64 -67.60 -5.53
N SER A 185 -50.73 -66.83 -5.73
CA SER A 185 -50.99 -66.03 -6.93
C SER A 185 -50.25 -64.67 -6.90
N GLY A 186 -49.48 -64.40 -5.88
CA GLY A 186 -48.82 -63.07 -5.69
C GLY A 186 -49.74 -61.98 -5.11
N LYS A 187 -51.04 -62.26 -4.89
CA LYS A 187 -51.96 -61.25 -4.32
C LYS A 187 -51.72 -61.07 -2.83
N GLU A 188 -51.57 -59.82 -2.41
CA GLU A 188 -51.45 -59.43 -1.00
C GLU A 188 -52.84 -59.28 -0.35
N ILE A 189 -52.98 -59.81 0.85
CA ILE A 189 -54.18 -59.68 1.69
C ILE A 189 -53.71 -59.09 3.05
N SER A 190 -54.28 -57.95 3.47
CA SER A 190 -54.04 -57.40 4.79
C SER A 190 -54.31 -58.39 5.90
N THR A 191 -53.46 -58.44 6.90
CA THR A 191 -53.58 -59.32 8.04
C THR A 191 -53.04 -58.70 9.33
N ASP A 192 -53.80 -58.92 10.41
CA ASP A 192 -53.36 -58.46 11.75
C ASP A 192 -52.66 -59.61 12.52
N LYS A 193 -52.51 -60.77 11.92
CA LYS A 193 -51.93 -61.96 12.55
C LYS A 193 -50.48 -62.12 12.11
N ALA A 194 -49.54 -61.90 13.02
CA ALA A 194 -48.11 -62.05 12.77
C ALA A 194 -47.70 -63.35 12.13
N SER A 195 -48.30 -64.48 12.58
CA SER A 195 -48.10 -65.86 12.00
C SER A 195 -48.56 -66.02 10.56
N ARG A 196 -49.26 -65.05 9.99
CA ARG A 196 -49.78 -65.09 8.60
C ARG A 196 -49.10 -63.99 7.75
N ALA A 197 -48.31 -63.10 8.36
CA ALA A 197 -47.69 -62.04 7.66
C ALA A 197 -46.42 -62.50 6.93
N ASP A 198 -46.34 -62.25 5.64
CA ASP A 198 -45.22 -62.55 4.78
C ASP A 198 -44.49 -61.22 4.37
N VAL A 199 -45.20 -60.09 4.51
CA VAL A 199 -44.67 -58.73 4.11
C VAL A 199 -45.14 -57.76 5.12
N LEU A 200 -44.17 -56.93 5.60
CA LEU A 200 -44.44 -55.68 6.32
C LEU A 200 -44.25 -54.53 5.34
N ARG A 201 -45.31 -53.74 5.17
CA ARG A 201 -45.29 -52.56 4.32
C ARG A 201 -45.19 -51.32 5.21
N ILE A 202 -44.21 -50.46 4.89
CA ILE A 202 -43.94 -49.20 5.55
C ILE A 202 -44.27 -48.10 4.56
N SER A 203 -45.15 -47.18 4.91
CA SER A 203 -45.48 -46.02 4.10
C SER A 203 -45.22 -44.75 4.93
N TYR A 204 -44.69 -43.76 4.30
CA TYR A 204 -44.41 -42.43 4.89
C TYR A 204 -44.43 -41.35 3.82
N THR A 205 -44.63 -40.13 4.27
CA THR A 205 -44.64 -38.96 3.40
C THR A 205 -43.43 -38.07 3.75
N ILE A 206 -42.65 -37.67 2.76
CA ILE A 206 -41.65 -36.66 2.90
C ILE A 206 -42.29 -35.31 2.55
N ALA A 207 -42.27 -34.39 3.48
CA ALA A 207 -42.87 -33.07 3.29
C ALA A 207 -42.10 -32.23 2.24
N GLU A 208 -42.85 -31.39 1.54
CA GLU A 208 -42.28 -30.35 0.70
C GLU A 208 -41.32 -29.47 1.50
N ASN A 209 -40.15 -29.18 0.92
CA ASN A 209 -39.18 -28.27 1.48
C ASN A 209 -38.41 -27.55 0.35
N GLN A 210 -38.69 -26.26 0.16
CA GLN A 210 -38.10 -25.43 -0.89
C GLN A 210 -36.64 -25.09 -0.64
N VAL A 211 -36.17 -25.25 0.60
CA VAL A 211 -34.78 -24.94 1.00
C VAL A 211 -33.87 -26.16 0.85
N ALA A 212 -34.45 -27.35 0.93
CA ALA A 212 -33.68 -28.57 0.79
C ALA A 212 -33.14 -28.75 -0.64
N GLN A 213 -31.92 -29.24 -0.75
CA GLN A 213 -31.33 -29.53 -2.06
C GLN A 213 -32.06 -30.72 -2.71
N SER A 214 -32.52 -30.54 -3.95
CA SER A 214 -33.12 -31.63 -4.76
C SER A 214 -32.07 -32.70 -5.10
N GLY A 215 -32.53 -33.88 -5.47
CA GLY A 215 -31.72 -35.04 -5.89
C GLY A 215 -32.02 -36.29 -5.10
N THR A 216 -31.24 -37.34 -5.35
CA THR A 216 -31.44 -38.64 -4.68
C THR A 216 -31.06 -38.53 -3.20
N LYS A 217 -32.00 -38.93 -2.34
CA LYS A 217 -31.85 -39.00 -0.88
C LYS A 217 -31.96 -40.43 -0.41
N ALA A 218 -31.02 -40.88 0.38
CA ALA A 218 -31.03 -42.21 1.00
C ALA A 218 -31.63 -42.11 2.42
N TYR A 219 -32.71 -42.81 2.67
CA TYR A 219 -33.32 -42.94 3.98
C TYR A 219 -33.00 -44.30 4.54
N TYR A 220 -32.40 -44.36 5.70
CA TYR A 220 -32.12 -45.58 6.42
C TYR A 220 -33.30 -45.86 7.33
N VAL A 221 -34.03 -46.93 7.00
CA VAL A 221 -35.22 -47.30 7.72
C VAL A 221 -34.91 -48.46 8.67
N GLN A 222 -35.21 -48.27 9.95
CA GLN A 222 -35.10 -49.30 10.96
C GLN A 222 -36.52 -49.77 11.38
N VAL A 223 -36.79 -51.02 11.24
CA VAL A 223 -38.00 -51.68 11.72
C VAL A 223 -37.59 -52.61 12.85
N ILE A 224 -38.16 -52.39 14.04
CA ILE A 224 -37.86 -53.18 15.24
C ILE A 224 -39.10 -53.90 15.75
N ASP A 225 -38.89 -55.08 16.27
CA ASP A 225 -39.92 -55.83 16.92
C ASP A 225 -40.12 -55.42 18.39
N SER A 226 -41.08 -55.99 19.09
CA SER A 226 -41.38 -55.74 20.51
C SER A 226 -40.23 -56.13 21.47
N LYS A 227 -39.21 -56.82 20.99
CA LYS A 227 -37.98 -57.18 21.75
C LYS A 227 -36.76 -56.37 21.31
N ASN A 228 -36.99 -55.31 20.57
CA ASN A 228 -35.92 -54.42 20.02
C ASN A 228 -34.98 -55.14 19.00
N ASN A 229 -35.40 -56.21 18.38
CA ASN A 229 -34.64 -56.84 17.29
C ASN A 229 -34.95 -56.14 15.98
N VAL A 230 -33.89 -55.74 15.25
CA VAL A 230 -34.03 -55.19 13.90
C VAL A 230 -34.45 -56.29 12.94
N ILE A 231 -35.41 -56.00 12.06
CA ILE A 231 -35.89 -56.87 11.02
C ILE A 231 -35.39 -56.47 9.65
N GLY A 232 -35.22 -57.36 8.71
CA GLY A 232 -34.73 -57.12 7.36
C GLY A 232 -33.22 -57.36 7.22
N ASP A 233 -32.49 -56.49 6.52
CA ASP A 233 -31.09 -56.70 6.13
C ASP A 233 -30.10 -56.71 7.31
N LYS A 234 -30.42 -56.02 8.37
CA LYS A 234 -29.59 -55.90 9.61
C LYS A 234 -28.15 -55.44 9.34
N LYS A 235 -27.99 -54.49 8.41
CA LYS A 235 -26.72 -53.87 8.13
C LYS A 235 -26.53 -52.63 9.01
N THR A 236 -25.29 -52.31 9.30
CA THR A 236 -24.95 -51.15 10.14
C THR A 236 -24.23 -50.09 9.31
N GLU A 237 -24.65 -48.85 9.50
CA GLU A 237 -24.02 -47.66 8.92
C GLU A 237 -23.58 -46.70 10.03
N ASN A 238 -22.47 -46.05 9.83
CA ASN A 238 -21.92 -45.10 10.81
C ASN A 238 -22.18 -43.67 10.36
N PHE A 239 -22.74 -42.85 11.26
CA PHE A 239 -23.06 -41.44 11.06
C PHE A 239 -22.29 -40.62 12.12
N GLY A 240 -21.05 -40.26 11.80
CA GLY A 240 -20.14 -39.63 12.78
C GLY A 240 -19.91 -40.59 13.97
N ASP A 241 -20.22 -40.12 15.18
CA ASP A 241 -20.07 -40.89 16.44
C ASP A 241 -21.20 -41.87 16.70
N ASN A 242 -22.23 -41.89 15.87
CA ASN A 242 -23.39 -42.77 16.01
C ASN A 242 -23.40 -43.86 14.97
N SER A 243 -23.85 -45.06 15.33
CA SER A 243 -24.09 -46.18 14.40
C SER A 243 -25.56 -46.58 14.39
N LEU A 244 -26.09 -46.87 13.20
CA LEU A 244 -27.46 -47.32 13.04
C LEU A 244 -27.47 -48.69 12.33
N THR A 245 -28.05 -49.69 12.97
CA THR A 245 -28.41 -50.92 12.29
C THR A 245 -29.77 -50.76 11.63
N TYR A 246 -29.85 -50.85 10.32
CA TYR A 246 -31.06 -50.60 9.55
C TYR A 246 -31.65 -51.86 8.92
N SER A 247 -32.95 -51.78 8.59
CA SER A 247 -33.70 -52.83 7.93
C SER A 247 -33.54 -52.79 6.43
N PHE A 248 -33.52 -51.64 5.83
CA PHE A 248 -33.30 -51.39 4.39
C PHE A 248 -32.98 -49.92 4.15
N ILE A 249 -32.48 -49.59 2.94
CA ILE A 249 -32.28 -48.24 2.47
C ILE A 249 -33.37 -47.93 1.44
N SER A 250 -34.09 -46.81 1.65
CA SER A 250 -35.02 -46.27 0.66
C SER A 250 -34.38 -45.10 -0.06
N ASN A 251 -34.11 -45.26 -1.36
CA ASN A 251 -33.55 -44.22 -2.22
C ASN A 251 -34.68 -43.46 -2.93
N ILE A 252 -34.79 -42.17 -2.69
CA ILE A 252 -35.88 -41.33 -3.16
C ILE A 252 -35.33 -40.21 -4.01
N ASN A 253 -35.87 -39.99 -5.20
CA ASN A 253 -35.62 -38.81 -5.99
C ASN A 253 -36.50 -37.66 -5.46
N TYR A 254 -35.89 -36.74 -4.73
CA TYR A 254 -36.58 -35.61 -4.11
C TYR A 254 -36.47 -34.37 -4.99
N GLU A 255 -37.60 -33.77 -5.35
CA GLU A 255 -37.72 -32.62 -6.24
C GLU A 255 -38.37 -31.40 -5.55
N ASN A 256 -38.07 -31.19 -4.28
CA ASN A 256 -38.67 -30.14 -3.45
C ASN A 256 -40.18 -30.15 -3.30
N LYS A 257 -40.80 -31.27 -3.63
CA LYS A 257 -42.24 -31.51 -3.51
C LYS A 257 -42.52 -32.61 -2.49
N THR A 258 -43.75 -32.66 -2.02
CA THR A 258 -44.22 -33.77 -1.19
C THR A 258 -44.11 -35.09 -1.95
N VAL A 259 -43.50 -36.10 -1.33
CA VAL A 259 -43.30 -37.43 -1.89
C VAL A 259 -43.87 -38.48 -0.94
N ASP A 260 -44.82 -39.29 -1.41
CA ASP A 260 -45.30 -40.47 -0.71
C ASP A 260 -44.45 -41.69 -1.08
N VAL A 261 -43.93 -42.34 -0.05
CA VAL A 261 -43.02 -43.47 -0.17
C VAL A 261 -43.68 -44.73 0.40
N THR A 262 -43.54 -45.82 -0.29
CA THR A 262 -44.00 -47.12 0.18
C THR A 262 -42.91 -48.15 -0.06
N GLU A 263 -42.45 -48.78 1.01
CA GLU A 263 -41.40 -49.80 1.00
C GLU A 263 -41.94 -51.10 1.66
N SER A 264 -41.31 -52.21 1.36
CA SER A 264 -41.76 -53.49 1.90
C SER A 264 -40.59 -54.34 2.37
N VAL A 265 -40.72 -54.89 3.57
CA VAL A 265 -39.78 -55.88 4.12
C VAL A 265 -40.45 -57.21 4.05
N ARG A 266 -39.85 -58.17 3.34
CA ARG A 266 -40.34 -59.58 3.26
C ARG A 266 -39.68 -60.40 4.37
N GLY A 267 -40.45 -61.29 4.94
CA GLY A 267 -39.97 -62.20 5.99
C GLY A 267 -40.93 -63.30 6.23
N LYS A 268 -40.53 -64.35 6.97
CA LYS A 268 -41.38 -65.41 7.47
C LYS A 268 -41.32 -65.42 8.99
N ASP A 269 -42.40 -65.87 9.61
CA ASP A 269 -42.45 -66.01 11.07
C ASP A 269 -42.23 -64.78 11.87
N PHE A 270 -42.87 -63.66 11.46
CA PHE A 270 -42.79 -62.37 12.22
C PHE A 270 -43.29 -62.62 13.66
N PRO A 271 -42.49 -62.20 14.70
CA PRO A 271 -42.92 -62.33 16.10
C PRO A 271 -44.25 -61.59 16.38
N LYS A 272 -45.03 -62.10 17.32
CA LYS A 272 -46.20 -61.36 17.80
C LYS A 272 -45.78 -60.14 18.56
N GLY A 273 -46.45 -59.02 18.37
CA GLY A 273 -46.22 -57.79 19.09
C GLY A 273 -46.35 -56.54 18.22
N THR A 274 -46.01 -55.41 18.77
CA THR A 274 -45.97 -54.09 18.08
C THR A 274 -44.63 -53.93 17.40
N TYR A 275 -44.64 -53.36 16.22
CA TYR A 275 -43.45 -52.99 15.45
C TYR A 275 -43.28 -51.45 15.42
N TYR A 276 -42.10 -51.00 15.55
CA TYR A 276 -41.78 -49.61 15.57
C TYR A 276 -40.86 -49.23 14.39
#